data_8f3a2c6e97173550885d342693e6f6ff
#
_entry.id   8f3a2c6e97173550885d342693e6f6ff
#
_cell.length_a   1.000
_cell.length_b   1.000
_cell.length_c   1.000
_cell.angle_alpha   90.00
_cell.angle_beta   90.00
_cell.angle_gamma   90.00
#
_symmetry.space_group_name_H-M   'P 1'
#
loop_
_entity.id
_entity.type
_entity.pdbx_description
1 polymer ?
#
loop_
_entity_poly.entity_id
_entity_poly.type
_entity_poly.pdbx_seq_one_letter_code
_entity_poly.pdbx_strand_id
1 'polypeptide(L)'
;MFKADLFKGKRFLVTGGGTGLGRMMMEKFVELGADCVICGRRGGVLEETAKEVMAKYPGRRVETHAVDIRVATAVEEMIEKIWATRPLDGLVNNAAGNFISQTKDLSPRAFDAIANIVLHGTFYMTNACGKRWIAEKRKASVLSILTTWVWTGSPFVVPSAMSKAGVAVMTQSLAVEWARHGIRLNAIAPGPFPTEGAWARLNPMKEGDDDRYKVRNPLGRVGRPSELANMAAFLMSDEVEYINGEVIAIDGAMGIMGNGTFSSMMAYSDDDWRRIREQIQSTNAADRAKRS
;
A
#
# COMPACT_ATOMS: atom_id res chain seq x y z
N MET A 1 11.66 -16.90 -6.01
CA MET A 1 11.66 -15.58 -6.65
C MET A 1 12.84 -14.75 -6.14
N PHE A 2 13.07 -14.67 -4.84
CA PHE A 2 14.16 -13.92 -4.22
C PHE A 2 15.26 -14.84 -3.71
N LYS A 3 16.50 -14.33 -3.62
CA LYS A 3 17.58 -14.99 -2.89
C LYS A 3 17.21 -15.05 -1.40
N ALA A 4 17.52 -16.14 -0.71
CA ALA A 4 17.15 -16.34 0.69
C ALA A 4 17.64 -15.22 1.64
N ASP A 5 18.80 -14.65 1.35
CA ASP A 5 19.45 -13.62 2.15
C ASP A 5 19.40 -12.22 1.50
N LEU A 6 18.35 -11.92 0.70
CA LEU A 6 18.23 -10.65 -0.02
C LEU A 6 18.41 -9.44 0.90
N PHE A 7 17.90 -9.51 2.13
CA PHE A 7 17.93 -8.44 3.12
C PHE A 7 18.89 -8.68 4.28
N LYS A 8 19.87 -9.58 4.12
CA LYS A 8 20.87 -9.84 5.17
C LYS A 8 21.57 -8.54 5.57
N GLY A 9 21.56 -8.24 6.88
CA GLY A 9 22.16 -7.03 7.44
C GLY A 9 21.30 -5.77 7.29
N LYS A 10 20.15 -5.81 6.63
CA LYS A 10 19.20 -4.70 6.54
C LYS A 10 18.30 -4.64 7.78
N ARG A 11 17.83 -3.43 8.11
CA ARG A 11 16.87 -3.17 9.19
C ARG A 11 15.77 -2.24 8.71
N PHE A 12 14.53 -2.72 8.71
CA PHE A 12 13.37 -1.98 8.22
C PHE A 12 12.38 -1.64 9.32
N LEU A 13 11.82 -0.43 9.28
CA LEU A 13 10.72 -0.01 10.15
C LEU A 13 9.40 -0.14 9.40
N VAL A 14 8.41 -0.80 10.01
CA VAL A 14 7.06 -0.95 9.43
C VAL A 14 6.03 -0.36 10.39
N THR A 15 5.36 0.71 9.96
CA THR A 15 4.26 1.29 10.74
C THR A 15 3.00 0.44 10.61
N GLY A 16 2.32 0.18 11.74
CA GLY A 16 1.19 -0.76 11.75
C GLY A 16 1.60 -2.21 11.49
N GLY A 17 2.84 -2.58 11.84
CA GLY A 17 3.43 -3.90 11.56
C GLY A 17 2.88 -5.07 12.37
N GLY A 18 2.02 -4.81 13.37
CA GLY A 18 1.47 -5.86 14.23
C GLY A 18 0.31 -6.67 13.63
N THR A 19 -0.32 -6.22 12.56
CA THR A 19 -1.47 -6.92 11.95
C THR A 19 -1.58 -6.65 10.46
N GLY A 20 -2.41 -7.43 9.77
CA GLY A 20 -2.82 -7.20 8.38
C GLY A 20 -1.64 -7.09 7.41
N LEU A 21 -1.73 -6.16 6.46
CA LEU A 21 -0.73 -5.98 5.40
C LEU A 21 0.66 -5.63 5.95
N GLY A 22 0.72 -4.83 7.02
CA GLY A 22 2.00 -4.46 7.66
C GLY A 22 2.73 -5.67 8.23
N ARG A 23 2.02 -6.56 8.93
CA ARG A 23 2.58 -7.82 9.42
C ARG A 23 3.08 -8.71 8.28
N MET A 24 2.28 -8.84 7.21
CA MET A 24 2.64 -9.68 6.05
C MET A 24 3.92 -9.21 5.36
N MET A 25 4.07 -7.91 5.17
CA MET A 25 5.29 -7.31 4.59
C MET A 25 6.48 -7.48 5.53
N MET A 26 6.33 -7.16 6.81
CA MET A 26 7.38 -7.33 7.81
C MET A 26 7.86 -8.79 7.88
N GLU A 27 6.94 -9.74 7.95
CA GLU A 27 7.28 -11.17 7.99
C GLU A 27 8.04 -11.61 6.75
N LYS A 28 7.68 -11.09 5.55
CA LYS A 28 8.42 -11.35 4.31
C LYS A 28 9.84 -10.79 4.35
N PHE A 29 10.03 -9.61 4.92
CA PHE A 29 11.38 -9.04 5.06
C PHE A 29 12.25 -9.87 6.02
N VAL A 30 11.67 -10.34 7.11
CA VAL A 30 12.34 -11.23 8.08
C VAL A 30 12.69 -12.56 7.43
N GLU A 31 11.78 -13.18 6.67
CA GLU A 31 12.02 -14.38 5.86
C GLU A 31 13.22 -14.20 4.94
N LEU A 32 13.37 -13.03 4.33
CA LEU A 32 14.45 -12.69 3.40
C LEU A 32 15.73 -12.16 4.09
N GLY A 33 15.81 -12.21 5.40
CA GLY A 33 17.05 -11.96 6.11
C GLY A 33 17.15 -10.62 6.85
N ALA A 34 16.14 -9.76 6.80
CA ALA A 34 16.14 -8.50 7.53
C ALA A 34 15.88 -8.67 9.03
N ASP A 35 16.38 -7.71 9.81
CA ASP A 35 15.79 -7.38 11.09
C ASP A 35 14.68 -6.34 10.87
N CYS A 36 13.65 -6.35 11.69
CA CYS A 36 12.56 -5.40 11.59
C CYS A 36 12.29 -4.66 12.89
N VAL A 37 11.80 -3.44 12.76
CA VAL A 37 11.16 -2.67 13.82
C VAL A 37 9.70 -2.52 13.44
N ILE A 38 8.78 -2.78 14.35
CA ILE A 38 7.36 -2.55 14.12
C ILE A 38 6.81 -1.57 15.14
N CYS A 39 5.98 -0.63 14.69
CA CYS A 39 5.35 0.33 15.58
C CYS A 39 3.84 0.44 15.37
N GLY A 40 3.16 0.88 16.43
CA GLY A 40 1.71 1.08 16.42
C GLY A 40 1.20 1.33 17.85
N ARG A 41 -0.09 1.60 18.00
CA ARG A 41 -0.67 2.00 19.28
C ARG A 41 -0.87 0.85 20.28
N ARG A 42 -0.99 -0.39 19.81
CA ARG A 42 -1.32 -1.56 20.62
C ARG A 42 -0.06 -2.37 20.93
N GLY A 43 0.64 -2.02 22.02
CA GLY A 43 1.90 -2.65 22.42
C GLY A 43 1.83 -4.17 22.50
N GLY A 44 0.86 -4.73 23.23
CA GLY A 44 0.70 -6.18 23.38
C GLY A 44 0.52 -6.93 22.05
N VAL A 45 -0.19 -6.34 21.07
CA VAL A 45 -0.32 -6.94 19.72
C VAL A 45 1.02 -6.95 18.97
N LEU A 46 1.82 -5.88 19.14
CA LEU A 46 3.15 -5.82 18.52
C LEU A 46 4.08 -6.87 19.13
N GLU A 47 4.09 -7.00 20.46
CA GLU A 47 4.92 -7.96 21.19
C GLU A 47 4.58 -9.40 20.84
N GLU A 48 3.29 -9.75 20.77
CA GLU A 48 2.84 -11.07 20.36
C GLU A 48 3.28 -11.39 18.93
N THR A 49 3.04 -10.46 17.99
CA THR A 49 3.47 -10.62 16.61
C THR A 49 4.98 -10.78 16.49
N ALA A 50 5.76 -9.97 17.21
CA ALA A 50 7.21 -10.07 17.20
C ALA A 50 7.69 -11.45 17.73
N LYS A 51 7.07 -11.92 18.82
CA LYS A 51 7.37 -13.25 19.42
C LYS A 51 7.09 -14.38 18.41
N GLU A 52 5.92 -14.36 17.77
CA GLU A 52 5.54 -15.37 16.77
C GLU A 52 6.50 -15.40 15.58
N VAL A 53 6.84 -14.22 15.04
CA VAL A 53 7.72 -14.11 13.89
C VAL A 53 9.14 -14.54 14.23
N MET A 54 9.68 -14.13 15.39
CA MET A 54 11.01 -14.56 15.84
C MET A 54 11.07 -16.06 16.12
N ALA A 55 10.00 -16.67 16.61
CA ALA A 55 9.91 -18.12 16.78
C ALA A 55 9.94 -18.86 15.43
N LYS A 56 9.30 -18.30 14.41
CA LYS A 56 9.25 -18.87 13.06
C LYS A 56 10.58 -18.71 12.30
N TYR A 57 11.32 -17.63 12.57
CA TYR A 57 12.59 -17.30 11.89
C TYR A 57 13.72 -17.11 12.90
N PRO A 58 14.29 -18.19 13.44
CA PRO A 58 15.34 -18.12 14.44
C PRO A 58 16.55 -17.30 13.97
N GLY A 59 17.13 -16.50 14.88
CA GLY A 59 18.28 -15.64 14.59
C GLY A 59 17.92 -14.28 13.96
N ARG A 60 16.64 -14.00 13.71
CA ARG A 60 16.15 -12.68 13.28
C ARG A 60 15.60 -11.90 14.46
N ARG A 61 15.62 -10.57 14.34
CA ARG A 61 15.15 -9.66 15.39
C ARG A 61 13.96 -8.84 14.90
N VAL A 62 12.90 -8.83 15.71
CA VAL A 62 11.75 -7.93 15.55
C VAL A 62 11.60 -7.11 16.82
N GLU A 63 11.87 -5.82 16.71
CA GLU A 63 11.77 -4.84 17.78
C GLU A 63 10.40 -4.15 17.74
N THR A 64 9.84 -3.80 18.90
CA THR A 64 8.48 -3.24 18.99
C THR A 64 8.48 -1.87 19.66
N HIS A 65 7.68 -0.94 19.15
CA HIS A 65 7.46 0.37 19.76
C HIS A 65 5.97 0.71 19.80
N ALA A 66 5.43 0.84 21.00
CA ALA A 66 4.07 1.35 21.21
C ALA A 66 4.08 2.87 21.04
N VAL A 67 3.58 3.37 19.89
CA VAL A 67 3.58 4.80 19.56
C VAL A 67 2.33 5.17 18.76
N ASP A 68 1.85 6.38 18.96
CA ASP A 68 0.86 7.01 18.11
C ASP A 68 1.55 7.95 17.10
N ILE A 69 1.59 7.53 15.84
CA ILE A 69 2.27 8.30 14.77
C ILE A 69 1.62 9.65 14.47
N ARG A 70 0.43 9.94 15.05
CA ARG A 70 -0.21 11.26 14.95
C ARG A 70 0.49 12.32 15.78
N VAL A 71 1.35 11.93 16.70
CA VAL A 71 2.08 12.79 17.62
C VAL A 71 3.52 12.93 17.16
N ALA A 72 3.86 14.07 16.55
CA ALA A 72 5.18 14.28 15.94
C ALA A 72 6.34 14.12 16.92
N THR A 73 6.19 14.62 18.16
CA THR A 73 7.22 14.48 19.21
C THR A 73 7.45 13.02 19.60
N ALA A 74 6.37 12.23 19.75
CA ALA A 74 6.49 10.80 20.06
C ALA A 74 7.16 10.01 18.91
N VAL A 75 6.94 10.43 17.67
CA VAL A 75 7.65 9.86 16.49
C VAL A 75 9.15 10.18 16.58
N GLU A 76 9.53 11.43 16.81
CA GLU A 76 10.95 11.82 16.93
C GLU A 76 11.67 11.07 18.06
N GLU A 77 11.06 10.96 19.24
CA GLU A 77 11.59 10.21 20.40
C GLU A 77 11.75 8.72 20.09
N MET A 78 10.77 8.12 19.40
CA MET A 78 10.87 6.72 18.99
C MET A 78 12.01 6.51 18.00
N ILE A 79 12.12 7.36 16.97
CA ILE A 79 13.16 7.25 15.97
C ILE A 79 14.54 7.47 16.60
N GLU A 80 14.70 8.38 17.55
CA GLU A 80 15.92 8.57 18.30
C GLU A 80 16.35 7.29 19.05
N LYS A 81 15.44 6.65 19.77
CA LYS A 81 15.68 5.37 20.45
C LYS A 81 16.09 4.25 19.48
N ILE A 82 15.43 4.16 18.32
CA ILE A 82 15.76 3.19 17.28
C ILE A 82 17.18 3.43 16.76
N TRP A 83 17.53 4.69 16.49
CA TRP A 83 18.86 5.07 15.97
C TRP A 83 19.98 4.83 16.96
N ALA A 84 19.73 5.04 18.26
CA ALA A 84 20.69 4.77 19.33
C ALA A 84 21.15 3.30 19.40
N THR A 85 20.36 2.37 18.89
CA THR A 85 20.74 0.95 18.79
C THR A 85 21.42 0.63 17.44
N ARG A 86 20.77 0.92 16.35
CA ARG A 86 21.26 0.73 14.99
C ARG A 86 20.39 1.54 13.99
N PRO A 87 20.98 2.25 13.03
CA PRO A 87 20.25 2.94 11.98
C PRO A 87 19.34 2.02 11.19
N LEU A 88 18.31 2.60 10.57
CA LEU A 88 17.40 1.91 9.64
C LEU A 88 17.93 2.01 8.20
N ASP A 89 17.64 1.00 7.41
CA ASP A 89 17.90 0.96 5.97
C ASP A 89 16.63 1.25 5.14
N GLY A 90 15.47 1.31 5.80
CA GLY A 90 14.24 1.69 5.12
C GLY A 90 13.03 1.78 6.04
N LEU A 91 11.96 2.34 5.48
CA LEU A 91 10.68 2.61 6.14
C LEU A 91 9.52 2.13 5.27
N VAL A 92 8.55 1.43 5.88
CA VAL A 92 7.26 1.13 5.27
C VAL A 92 6.17 1.91 6.00
N ASN A 93 5.60 2.88 5.33
CA ASN A 93 4.43 3.64 5.76
C ASN A 93 3.16 2.86 5.43
N ASN A 94 2.71 2.04 6.38
CA ASN A 94 1.52 1.21 6.22
C ASN A 94 0.40 1.55 7.21
N ALA A 95 0.71 2.13 8.36
CA ALA A 95 -0.31 2.48 9.34
C ALA A 95 -1.38 3.39 8.72
N ALA A 96 -2.64 2.99 8.85
CA ALA A 96 -3.77 3.68 8.28
C ALA A 96 -5.03 3.49 9.14
N GLY A 97 -6.03 4.31 8.86
CA GLY A 97 -7.40 4.17 9.33
C GLY A 97 -8.34 4.48 8.18
N ASN A 98 -9.51 3.88 8.18
CA ASN A 98 -10.58 4.22 7.25
C ASN A 98 -11.95 3.82 7.83
N PHE A 99 -13.01 4.44 7.32
CA PHE A 99 -14.41 4.10 7.53
C PHE A 99 -15.25 4.62 6.38
N ILE A 100 -16.45 4.07 6.20
CA ILE A 100 -17.40 4.52 5.17
C ILE A 100 -18.37 5.52 5.80
N SER A 101 -18.59 6.65 5.13
CA SER A 101 -19.61 7.63 5.50
C SER A 101 -20.03 8.48 4.31
N GLN A 102 -21.28 8.94 4.28
CA GLN A 102 -21.66 10.01 3.37
C GLN A 102 -20.89 11.28 3.73
N THR A 103 -20.27 11.93 2.74
CA THR A 103 -19.40 13.08 2.99
C THR A 103 -20.15 14.26 3.64
N LYS A 104 -21.43 14.45 3.31
CA LYS A 104 -22.25 15.52 3.91
C LYS A 104 -22.47 15.38 5.43
N ASP A 105 -22.30 14.15 5.95
CA ASP A 105 -22.52 13.82 7.37
C ASP A 105 -21.17 13.73 8.15
N LEU A 106 -20.04 13.98 7.47
CA LEU A 106 -18.73 13.96 8.10
C LEU A 106 -18.50 15.20 8.95
N SER A 107 -18.19 15.02 10.24
CA SER A 107 -17.67 16.10 11.06
C SER A 107 -16.20 16.40 10.72
N PRO A 108 -15.71 17.64 10.94
CA PRO A 108 -14.27 17.95 10.83
C PRO A 108 -13.40 17.00 11.64
N ARG A 109 -13.81 16.65 12.86
CA ARG A 109 -13.09 15.69 13.72
C ARG A 109 -13.00 14.30 13.11
N ALA A 110 -14.03 13.84 12.39
CA ALA A 110 -14.00 12.55 11.70
C ALA A 110 -13.03 12.57 10.53
N PHE A 111 -12.96 13.67 9.78
CA PHE A 111 -11.96 13.88 8.74
C PHE A 111 -10.55 13.87 9.33
N ASP A 112 -10.30 14.66 10.36
CA ASP A 112 -9.00 14.79 11.03
C ASP A 112 -8.52 13.44 11.60
N ALA A 113 -9.42 12.61 12.10
CA ALA A 113 -9.08 11.29 12.64
C ALA A 113 -8.39 10.40 11.60
N ILE A 114 -8.75 10.51 10.32
CA ILE A 114 -8.11 9.78 9.22
C ILE A 114 -6.89 10.54 8.71
N ALA A 115 -7.01 11.85 8.45
CA ALA A 115 -5.92 12.66 7.92
C ALA A 115 -4.69 12.65 8.84
N ASN A 116 -4.90 12.73 10.15
CA ASN A 116 -3.83 12.71 11.14
C ASN A 116 -3.04 11.38 11.14
N ILE A 117 -3.69 10.25 10.86
CA ILE A 117 -2.98 8.96 10.76
C ILE A 117 -2.31 8.84 9.39
N VAL A 118 -3.09 9.03 8.32
CA VAL A 118 -2.68 8.64 6.97
C VAL A 118 -1.75 9.67 6.32
N LEU A 119 -2.03 10.95 6.48
CA LEU A 119 -1.24 12.02 5.87
C LEU A 119 -0.16 12.53 6.84
N HIS A 120 -0.56 13.07 7.98
CA HIS A 120 0.38 13.68 8.93
C HIS A 120 1.33 12.64 9.53
N GLY A 121 0.81 11.49 10.00
CA GLY A 121 1.64 10.45 10.57
C GLY A 121 2.65 9.87 9.58
N THR A 122 2.24 9.68 8.32
CA THR A 122 3.16 9.26 7.25
C THR A 122 4.24 10.30 6.99
N PHE A 123 3.88 11.57 6.96
CA PHE A 123 4.85 12.67 6.82
C PHE A 123 5.82 12.70 7.99
N TYR A 124 5.35 12.63 9.24
CA TYR A 124 6.21 12.67 10.43
C TYR A 124 7.23 11.52 10.44
N MET A 125 6.77 10.29 10.14
CA MET A 125 7.62 9.11 10.05
C MET A 125 8.70 9.26 8.97
N THR A 126 8.28 9.69 7.76
CA THR A 126 9.18 9.87 6.62
C THR A 126 10.21 10.96 6.89
N ASN A 127 9.79 12.11 7.43
CA ASN A 127 10.65 13.24 7.75
C ASN A 127 11.66 12.90 8.87
N ALA A 128 11.21 12.25 9.95
CA ALA A 128 12.08 11.88 11.07
C ALA A 128 13.18 10.88 10.66
N CYS A 129 12.87 9.91 9.80
CA CYS A 129 13.86 9.00 9.23
C CYS A 129 14.76 9.73 8.21
N GLY A 130 14.16 10.50 7.30
CA GLY A 130 14.88 11.19 6.23
C GLY A 130 15.97 12.15 6.74
N LYS A 131 15.68 12.94 7.77
CA LYS A 131 16.67 13.82 8.42
C LYS A 131 17.93 13.06 8.84
N ARG A 132 17.76 11.87 9.43
CA ARG A 132 18.86 11.05 9.94
C ARG A 132 19.65 10.40 8.82
N TRP A 133 18.98 9.83 7.82
CA TRP A 133 19.65 9.28 6.64
C TRP A 133 20.49 10.34 5.91
N ILE A 134 19.95 11.55 5.72
CA ILE A 134 20.66 12.64 5.06
C ILE A 134 21.88 13.08 5.89
N ALA A 135 21.70 13.29 7.20
CA ALA A 135 22.78 13.70 8.09
C ALA A 135 23.93 12.68 8.12
N GLU A 136 23.60 11.39 8.12
CA GLU A 136 24.57 10.29 8.17
C GLU A 136 25.05 9.84 6.77
N LYS A 137 24.56 10.46 5.69
CA LYS A 137 24.86 10.10 4.29
C LYS A 137 24.56 8.63 3.99
N ARG A 138 23.43 8.12 4.49
CA ARG A 138 23.00 6.73 4.33
C ARG A 138 21.99 6.59 3.20
N LYS A 139 22.19 5.59 2.35
CA LYS A 139 21.14 5.16 1.40
C LYS A 139 19.98 4.54 2.16
N ALA A 140 18.77 4.72 1.65
CA ALA A 140 17.55 4.12 2.21
C ALA A 140 16.44 3.94 1.17
N SER A 141 15.47 3.08 1.51
CA SER A 141 14.25 2.91 0.71
C SER A 141 13.02 3.19 1.56
N VAL A 142 12.09 3.98 1.03
CA VAL A 142 10.80 4.27 1.65
C VAL A 142 9.69 3.70 0.77
N LEU A 143 8.80 2.92 1.38
CA LEU A 143 7.62 2.38 0.72
C LEU A 143 6.35 2.88 1.41
N SER A 144 5.44 3.49 0.66
CA SER A 144 4.13 3.90 1.17
C SER A 144 3.01 3.01 0.64
N ILE A 145 2.12 2.56 1.52
CA ILE A 145 0.94 1.78 1.12
C ILE A 145 -0.23 2.73 0.90
N LEU A 146 -0.63 2.86 -0.36
CA LEU A 146 -1.70 3.73 -0.83
C LEU A 146 -3.00 2.95 -1.10
N THR A 147 -3.70 3.32 -2.14
CA THR A 147 -4.86 2.67 -2.74
C THR A 147 -5.05 3.21 -4.16
N THR A 148 -5.70 2.48 -5.04
CA THR A 148 -6.03 2.92 -6.41
C THR A 148 -6.88 4.19 -6.46
N TRP A 149 -7.52 4.56 -5.36
CA TRP A 149 -8.31 5.80 -5.24
C TRP A 149 -7.50 7.08 -5.40
N VAL A 150 -6.18 7.01 -5.34
CA VAL A 150 -5.30 8.16 -5.61
C VAL A 150 -5.43 8.67 -7.05
N TRP A 151 -5.90 7.82 -7.97
CA TRP A 151 -6.15 8.17 -9.37
C TRP A 151 -7.63 8.33 -9.72
N THR A 152 -8.50 7.51 -9.09
CA THR A 152 -9.92 7.41 -9.47
C THR A 152 -10.84 8.18 -8.53
N GLY A 153 -10.36 8.56 -7.35
CA GLY A 153 -11.25 8.88 -6.24
C GLY A 153 -12.03 7.64 -5.77
N SER A 154 -12.82 7.80 -4.72
CA SER A 154 -13.79 6.79 -4.28
C SER A 154 -14.87 7.46 -3.42
N PRO A 155 -16.16 7.21 -3.69
CA PRO A 155 -17.24 7.74 -2.86
C PRO A 155 -17.17 7.12 -1.45
N PHE A 156 -17.69 7.86 -0.47
CA PHE A 156 -17.87 7.46 0.93
C PHE A 156 -16.60 7.21 1.75
N VAL A 157 -15.40 7.41 1.17
CA VAL A 157 -14.10 7.29 1.83
C VAL A 157 -13.20 8.50 1.57
N VAL A 158 -13.80 9.65 1.36
CA VAL A 158 -13.14 10.90 0.94
C VAL A 158 -11.92 11.26 1.81
N PRO A 159 -11.97 11.21 3.17
CA PRO A 159 -10.80 11.54 3.99
C PRO A 159 -9.59 10.64 3.70
N SER A 160 -9.82 9.34 3.49
CA SER A 160 -8.76 8.39 3.16
C SER A 160 -8.21 8.60 1.75
N ALA A 161 -9.09 8.80 0.76
CA ALA A 161 -8.69 9.03 -0.63
C ALA A 161 -7.84 10.31 -0.75
N MET A 162 -8.27 11.42 -0.15
CA MET A 162 -7.51 12.68 -0.10
C MET A 162 -6.14 12.51 0.58
N SER A 163 -6.12 11.86 1.75
CA SER A 163 -4.88 11.65 2.49
C SER A 163 -3.89 10.78 1.70
N LYS A 164 -4.36 9.71 1.07
CA LYS A 164 -3.52 8.83 0.25
C LYS A 164 -3.02 9.52 -1.03
N ALA A 165 -3.81 10.38 -1.65
CA ALA A 165 -3.38 11.22 -2.77
C ALA A 165 -2.27 12.20 -2.33
N GLY A 166 -2.38 12.82 -1.16
CA GLY A 166 -1.32 13.64 -0.58
C GLY A 166 -0.02 12.85 -0.34
N VAL A 167 -0.11 11.61 0.14
CA VAL A 167 1.07 10.74 0.30
C VAL A 167 1.66 10.34 -1.06
N ALA A 168 0.85 10.16 -2.10
CA ALA A 168 1.36 9.90 -3.45
C ALA A 168 2.20 11.08 -3.97
N VAL A 169 1.69 12.29 -3.83
CA VAL A 169 2.42 13.52 -4.19
C VAL A 169 3.69 13.68 -3.35
N MET A 170 3.64 13.43 -2.04
CA MET A 170 4.81 13.43 -1.17
C MET A 170 5.86 12.41 -1.65
N THR A 171 5.44 11.21 -2.04
CA THR A 171 6.34 10.17 -2.55
C THR A 171 7.10 10.67 -3.78
N GLN A 172 6.40 11.25 -4.75
CA GLN A 172 7.00 11.79 -5.98
C GLN A 172 7.93 12.98 -5.70
N SER A 173 7.50 13.93 -4.87
CA SER A 173 8.27 15.13 -4.53
C SER A 173 9.59 14.77 -3.84
N LEU A 174 9.51 13.92 -2.80
CA LEU A 174 10.70 13.52 -2.04
C LEU A 174 11.60 12.54 -2.82
N ALA A 175 11.05 11.77 -3.75
CA ALA A 175 11.84 10.95 -4.66
C ALA A 175 12.82 11.81 -5.50
N VAL A 176 12.38 12.98 -5.94
CA VAL A 176 13.25 13.94 -6.66
C VAL A 176 14.20 14.64 -5.71
N GLU A 177 13.69 15.19 -4.60
CA GLU A 177 14.46 16.00 -3.65
C GLU A 177 15.59 15.19 -2.99
N TRP A 178 15.32 13.93 -2.61
CA TRP A 178 16.23 13.09 -1.84
C TRP A 178 17.06 12.10 -2.67
N ALA A 179 16.82 12.01 -3.99
CA ALA A 179 17.59 11.14 -4.87
C ALA A 179 19.10 11.33 -4.76
N ARG A 180 19.56 12.60 -4.68
CA ARG A 180 20.99 12.95 -4.50
C ARG A 180 21.62 12.41 -3.21
N HIS A 181 20.79 12.03 -2.23
CA HIS A 181 21.21 11.42 -0.97
C HIS A 181 21.14 9.89 -1.00
N GLY A 182 20.77 9.30 -2.14
CA GLY A 182 20.59 7.85 -2.28
C GLY A 182 19.34 7.31 -1.58
N ILE A 183 18.34 8.16 -1.33
CA ILE A 183 17.08 7.77 -0.72
C ILE A 183 16.03 7.64 -1.81
N ARG A 184 15.43 6.45 -1.94
CA ARG A 184 14.35 6.16 -2.88
C ARG A 184 13.00 6.15 -2.17
N LEU A 185 11.99 6.70 -2.81
CA LEU A 185 10.63 6.66 -2.31
C LEU A 185 9.72 6.10 -3.40
N ASN A 186 9.00 5.02 -3.08
CA ASN A 186 8.00 4.43 -3.96
C ASN A 186 6.73 4.11 -3.17
N ALA A 187 5.64 3.82 -3.87
CA ALA A 187 4.39 3.43 -3.27
C ALA A 187 3.74 2.24 -3.98
N ILE A 188 2.98 1.47 -3.23
CA ILE A 188 2.07 0.45 -3.75
C ILE A 188 0.65 0.94 -3.55
N ALA A 189 -0.18 0.83 -4.59
CA ALA A 189 -1.62 1.07 -4.55
C ALA A 189 -2.36 -0.26 -4.65
N PRO A 190 -2.65 -0.93 -3.52
CA PRO A 190 -3.34 -2.20 -3.53
C PRO A 190 -4.82 -2.05 -3.88
N GLY A 191 -5.35 -3.03 -4.60
CA GLY A 191 -6.77 -3.34 -4.68
C GLY A 191 -7.27 -4.05 -3.41
N PRO A 192 -8.31 -4.88 -3.50
CA PRO A 192 -8.84 -5.60 -2.35
C PRO A 192 -7.90 -6.74 -1.92
N PHE A 193 -7.27 -6.54 -0.77
CA PHE A 193 -6.54 -7.56 -0.02
C PHE A 193 -7.26 -7.77 1.31
N PRO A 194 -7.99 -8.87 1.49
CA PRO A 194 -8.76 -9.12 2.70
C PRO A 194 -7.87 -9.15 3.94
N THR A 195 -8.18 -8.29 4.90
CA THR A 195 -7.64 -8.34 6.25
C THR A 195 -8.80 -8.11 7.23
N GLU A 196 -8.79 -8.79 8.35
CA GLU A 196 -9.85 -8.71 9.37
C GLU A 196 -10.16 -7.24 9.75
N GLY A 197 -9.12 -6.45 10.03
CA GLY A 197 -9.28 -5.07 10.46
C GLY A 197 -9.81 -4.11 9.38
N ALA A 198 -9.51 -4.36 8.10
CA ALA A 198 -10.02 -3.56 6.99
C ALA A 198 -11.48 -3.96 6.66
N TRP A 199 -11.77 -5.26 6.59
CA TRP A 199 -13.10 -5.77 6.28
C TRP A 199 -14.15 -5.34 7.29
N ALA A 200 -13.83 -5.37 8.59
CA ALA A 200 -14.75 -4.92 9.64
C ALA A 200 -15.25 -3.47 9.47
N ARG A 201 -14.50 -2.62 8.75
CA ARG A 201 -14.84 -1.19 8.56
C ARG A 201 -15.31 -0.86 7.15
N LEU A 202 -14.89 -1.62 6.15
CA LEU A 202 -15.20 -1.36 4.74
C LEU A 202 -16.29 -2.29 4.19
N ASN A 203 -16.65 -3.32 4.94
CA ASN A 203 -17.78 -4.20 4.67
C ASN A 203 -18.63 -4.48 5.93
N PRO A 204 -19.21 -3.42 6.57
CA PRO A 204 -19.92 -3.55 7.84
C PRO A 204 -21.19 -4.41 7.75
N MET A 205 -21.79 -4.52 6.56
CA MET A 205 -23.01 -5.31 6.33
C MET A 205 -22.71 -6.79 6.09
N LYS A 206 -21.44 -7.17 5.95
CA LYS A 206 -20.98 -8.54 5.64
C LYS A 206 -21.65 -9.16 4.41
N GLU A 207 -22.13 -8.32 3.51
CA GLU A 207 -22.74 -8.76 2.26
C GLU A 207 -21.68 -9.35 1.33
N GLY A 208 -21.82 -10.62 0.99
CA GLY A 208 -21.06 -11.32 -0.05
C GLY A 208 -19.56 -11.08 0.01
N ASP A 209 -18.90 -11.52 1.08
CA ASP A 209 -17.55 -11.05 1.45
C ASP A 209 -16.50 -11.07 0.34
N ASP A 210 -16.47 -12.10 -0.46
CA ASP A 210 -15.50 -12.20 -1.56
C ASP A 210 -16.15 -12.05 -2.95
N ASP A 211 -17.42 -12.41 -3.11
CA ASP A 211 -18.02 -12.50 -4.44
C ASP A 211 -18.23 -11.14 -5.09
N ARG A 212 -18.56 -10.10 -4.31
CA ARG A 212 -18.66 -8.72 -4.79
C ARG A 212 -17.35 -8.22 -5.43
N TYR A 213 -16.22 -8.56 -4.84
CA TYR A 213 -14.91 -8.17 -5.36
C TYR A 213 -14.44 -9.09 -6.48
N LYS A 214 -14.81 -10.37 -6.45
CA LYS A 214 -14.52 -11.31 -7.54
C LYS A 214 -15.21 -10.89 -8.82
N VAL A 215 -16.50 -10.54 -8.75
CA VAL A 215 -17.26 -10.07 -9.93
C VAL A 215 -16.71 -8.78 -10.51
N ARG A 216 -16.20 -7.87 -9.66
CA ARG A 216 -15.66 -6.57 -10.09
C ARG A 216 -14.19 -6.57 -10.45
N ASN A 217 -13.48 -7.65 -10.22
CA ASN A 217 -12.05 -7.75 -10.52
C ASN A 217 -11.85 -8.54 -11.80
N PRO A 218 -11.17 -8.01 -12.82
CA PRO A 218 -10.91 -8.73 -14.07
C PRO A 218 -10.24 -10.11 -13.89
N LEU A 219 -9.45 -10.28 -12.82
CA LEU A 219 -8.84 -11.57 -12.48
C LEU A 219 -9.81 -12.52 -11.73
N GLY A 220 -11.07 -12.13 -11.47
CA GLY A 220 -12.05 -12.93 -10.77
C GLY A 220 -11.74 -13.28 -9.32
N ARG A 221 -10.82 -12.54 -8.68
CA ARG A 221 -10.39 -12.81 -7.30
C ARG A 221 -9.85 -11.57 -6.59
N VAL A 222 -9.72 -11.66 -5.30
CA VAL A 222 -8.97 -10.72 -4.47
C VAL A 222 -7.46 -11.02 -4.50
N GLY A 223 -6.65 -10.06 -4.07
CA GLY A 223 -5.20 -10.22 -3.96
C GLY A 223 -4.81 -11.20 -2.83
N ARG A 224 -3.79 -12.01 -3.08
CA ARG A 224 -3.19 -12.88 -2.05
C ARG A 224 -2.13 -12.09 -1.28
N PRO A 225 -2.05 -12.25 0.05
CA PRO A 225 -1.07 -11.57 0.91
C PRO A 225 0.37 -11.66 0.40
N SER A 226 0.76 -12.82 -0.13
CA SER A 226 2.09 -13.05 -0.68
C SER A 226 2.41 -12.18 -1.91
N GLU A 227 1.41 -11.82 -2.71
CA GLU A 227 1.60 -10.98 -3.90
C GLU A 227 2.01 -9.56 -3.49
N LEU A 228 1.34 -9.00 -2.48
CA LEU A 228 1.68 -7.68 -1.95
C LEU A 228 3.03 -7.70 -1.21
N ALA A 229 3.28 -8.72 -0.40
CA ALA A 229 4.54 -8.85 0.33
C ALA A 229 5.75 -9.02 -0.61
N ASN A 230 5.58 -9.73 -1.72
CA ASN A 230 6.61 -9.86 -2.74
C ASN A 230 6.87 -8.53 -3.46
N MET A 231 5.84 -7.77 -3.82
CA MET A 231 6.02 -6.45 -4.43
C MET A 231 6.72 -5.49 -3.44
N ALA A 232 6.36 -5.54 -2.16
CA ALA A 232 7.03 -4.74 -1.14
C ALA A 232 8.52 -5.13 -1.02
N ALA A 233 8.85 -6.42 -1.00
CA ALA A 233 10.24 -6.88 -0.97
C ALA A 233 11.02 -6.44 -2.22
N PHE A 234 10.41 -6.51 -3.40
CA PHE A 234 11.03 -6.05 -4.64
C PHE A 234 11.39 -4.56 -4.57
N LEU A 235 10.44 -3.69 -4.20
CA LEU A 235 10.66 -2.24 -4.16
C LEU A 235 11.62 -1.80 -3.03
N MET A 236 11.70 -2.56 -1.94
CA MET A 236 12.60 -2.27 -0.83
C MET A 236 14.03 -2.77 -1.06
N SER A 237 14.25 -3.62 -2.08
CA SER A 237 15.57 -4.18 -2.36
C SER A 237 16.49 -3.20 -3.09
N ASP A 238 17.80 -3.37 -2.91
CA ASP A 238 18.82 -2.63 -3.65
C ASP A 238 18.96 -3.09 -5.11
N GLU A 239 18.31 -4.22 -5.49
CA GLU A 239 18.34 -4.75 -6.86
C GLU A 239 17.54 -3.89 -7.87
N VAL A 240 16.78 -2.90 -7.38
CA VAL A 240 15.90 -2.05 -8.20
C VAL A 240 16.13 -0.55 -7.94
N GLU A 241 17.37 -0.16 -7.73
CA GLU A 241 17.74 1.23 -7.38
C GLU A 241 17.24 2.29 -8.39
N TYR A 242 16.96 1.91 -9.64
CA TYR A 242 16.49 2.85 -10.66
C TYR A 242 14.97 3.11 -10.62
N ILE A 243 14.21 2.36 -9.79
CA ILE A 243 12.79 2.64 -9.54
C ILE A 243 12.68 3.63 -8.39
N ASN A 244 12.22 4.85 -8.71
CA ASN A 244 12.09 5.94 -7.73
C ASN A 244 10.95 6.89 -8.12
N GLY A 245 10.07 7.21 -7.18
CA GLY A 245 8.92 8.09 -7.38
C GLY A 245 7.66 7.39 -7.91
N GLU A 246 7.68 6.06 -8.05
CA GLU A 246 6.60 5.31 -8.66
C GLU A 246 5.47 4.97 -7.67
N VAL A 247 4.24 4.99 -8.20
CA VAL A 247 3.05 4.47 -7.52
C VAL A 247 2.54 3.28 -8.33
N ILE A 248 2.78 2.08 -7.85
CA ILE A 248 2.50 0.84 -8.60
C ILE A 248 1.20 0.22 -8.11
N ALA A 249 0.23 0.06 -9.04
CA ALA A 249 -1.00 -0.68 -8.75
C ALA A 249 -0.73 -2.19 -8.62
N ILE A 250 -1.32 -2.80 -7.59
CA ILE A 250 -1.41 -4.25 -7.44
C ILE A 250 -2.86 -4.62 -7.11
N ASP A 251 -3.71 -4.66 -8.12
CA ASP A 251 -5.16 -4.65 -7.95
C ASP A 251 -5.92 -5.57 -8.94
N GLY A 252 -5.21 -6.32 -9.77
CA GLY A 252 -5.82 -7.16 -10.79
C GLY A 252 -6.56 -6.37 -11.88
N ALA A 253 -6.10 -5.16 -12.17
CA ALA A 253 -6.69 -4.20 -13.12
C ALA A 253 -8.05 -3.61 -12.68
N MET A 254 -8.45 -3.81 -11.41
CA MET A 254 -9.72 -3.32 -10.89
C MET A 254 -9.86 -1.80 -10.96
N GLY A 255 -8.76 -1.06 -10.70
CA GLY A 255 -8.76 0.41 -10.71
C GLY A 255 -9.00 1.03 -12.08
N ILE A 256 -8.61 0.34 -13.14
CA ILE A 256 -8.79 0.82 -14.52
C ILE A 256 -10.06 0.27 -15.17
N MET A 257 -10.59 -0.86 -14.72
CA MET A 257 -11.79 -1.48 -15.26
C MET A 257 -13.01 -0.54 -15.19
N GLY A 258 -13.21 0.15 -14.06
CA GLY A 258 -14.37 1.01 -13.84
C GLY A 258 -14.41 2.26 -14.72
N ASN A 259 -13.29 2.65 -15.32
CA ASN A 259 -13.16 3.84 -16.17
C ASN A 259 -13.34 3.54 -17.67
N GLY A 260 -13.43 2.28 -18.06
CA GLY A 260 -13.56 1.86 -19.45
C GLY A 260 -15.00 1.97 -19.95
N THR A 261 -15.25 2.75 -21.00
CA THR A 261 -16.58 2.92 -21.62
C THR A 261 -17.23 1.57 -21.99
N PHE A 262 -16.42 0.60 -22.38
CA PHE A 262 -16.88 -0.72 -22.83
C PHE A 262 -16.69 -1.83 -21.78
N SER A 263 -16.37 -1.49 -20.54
CA SER A 263 -16.11 -2.49 -19.48
C SER A 263 -17.32 -3.39 -19.20
N SER A 264 -18.55 -2.91 -19.44
CA SER A 264 -19.76 -3.72 -19.33
C SER A 264 -19.81 -4.90 -20.31
N MET A 265 -19.09 -4.77 -21.45
CA MET A 265 -19.02 -5.84 -22.46
C MET A 265 -18.17 -7.05 -22.02
N MET A 266 -17.48 -6.98 -20.88
CA MET A 266 -16.79 -8.13 -20.29
C MET A 266 -17.73 -9.29 -19.91
N ALA A 267 -19.02 -9.01 -19.78
CA ALA A 267 -20.04 -10.03 -19.55
C ALA A 267 -20.53 -10.74 -20.83
N TYR A 268 -20.09 -10.31 -21.99
CA TYR A 268 -20.56 -10.85 -23.27
C TYR A 268 -19.96 -12.23 -23.54
N SER A 269 -20.82 -13.14 -24.01
CA SER A 269 -20.44 -14.47 -24.48
C SER A 269 -19.79 -14.42 -25.87
N ASP A 270 -19.17 -15.53 -26.29
CA ASP A 270 -18.64 -15.66 -27.65
C ASP A 270 -19.74 -15.49 -28.72
N ASP A 271 -20.99 -15.87 -28.40
CA ASP A 271 -22.14 -15.69 -29.30
C ASP A 271 -22.51 -14.20 -29.43
N ASP A 272 -22.45 -13.44 -28.33
CA ASP A 272 -22.68 -12.00 -28.38
C ASP A 272 -21.61 -11.31 -29.24
N TRP A 273 -20.35 -11.69 -29.06
CA TRP A 273 -19.25 -11.18 -29.89
C TRP A 273 -19.38 -11.57 -31.37
N ARG A 274 -19.94 -12.74 -31.68
CA ARG A 274 -20.22 -13.17 -33.06
C ARG A 274 -21.27 -12.26 -33.66
N ARG A 275 -22.40 -12.06 -32.98
CA ARG A 275 -23.49 -11.16 -33.44
C ARG A 275 -22.99 -9.71 -33.61
N ILE A 276 -22.17 -9.21 -32.72
CA ILE A 276 -21.58 -7.88 -32.87
C ILE A 276 -20.73 -7.78 -34.14
N ARG A 277 -19.89 -8.77 -34.40
CA ARG A 277 -19.07 -8.79 -35.63
C ARG A 277 -19.92 -8.80 -36.92
N GLU A 278 -20.95 -9.63 -36.94
CA GLU A 278 -21.89 -9.71 -38.07
C GLU A 278 -22.60 -8.37 -38.30
N GLN A 279 -23.06 -7.74 -37.24
CA GLN A 279 -23.69 -6.42 -37.29
C GLN A 279 -22.76 -5.34 -37.82
N ILE A 280 -21.50 -5.30 -37.37
CA ILE A 280 -20.49 -4.37 -37.83
C ILE A 280 -20.19 -4.59 -39.32
N GLN A 281 -20.07 -5.84 -39.79
CA GLN A 281 -19.84 -6.19 -41.17
C GLN A 281 -21.00 -5.74 -42.06
N SER A 282 -22.24 -5.96 -41.63
CA SER A 282 -23.45 -5.51 -42.32
C SER A 282 -23.49 -3.98 -42.46
N THR A 283 -23.21 -3.28 -41.36
CA THR A 283 -23.15 -1.81 -41.33
C THR A 283 -22.10 -1.28 -42.31
N ASN A 284 -20.91 -1.87 -42.30
CA ASN A 284 -19.81 -1.48 -43.21
C ASN A 284 -20.13 -1.74 -44.67
N ALA A 285 -20.84 -2.83 -44.96
CA ALA A 285 -21.30 -3.14 -46.33
C ALA A 285 -22.33 -2.11 -46.83
N ALA A 286 -23.29 -1.77 -45.99
CA ALA A 286 -24.31 -0.76 -46.27
C ALA A 286 -23.68 0.64 -46.49
N ASP A 287 -22.68 1.01 -45.71
CA ASP A 287 -21.98 2.28 -45.87
C ASP A 287 -21.11 2.35 -47.13
N ARG A 288 -20.50 1.24 -47.54
CA ARG A 288 -19.78 1.15 -48.83
C ARG A 288 -20.73 1.32 -49.98
N ALA A 289 -21.89 0.68 -49.97
CA ALA A 289 -22.90 0.79 -51.00
C ALA A 289 -23.48 2.21 -51.16
N LYS A 290 -23.49 3.03 -50.12
CA LYS A 290 -23.90 4.44 -50.17
C LYS A 290 -22.83 5.38 -50.74
N ARG A 291 -21.59 4.95 -50.77
CA ARG A 291 -20.44 5.75 -51.30
C ARG A 291 -20.07 5.42 -52.72
N SER A 292 -20.60 4.31 -53.29
CA SER A 292 -20.53 3.91 -54.66
C SER A 292 -21.70 4.50 -55.47
#